data_e5ed67d9b54d7d333121f47d531d9e4c
#
_entry.id   e5ed67d9b54d7d333121f47d531d9e4c
#
_cell.length_a   1.000
_cell.length_b   1.000
_cell.length_c   1.000
_cell.angle_alpha   90.00
_cell.angle_beta   90.00
_cell.angle_gamma   90.00
#
_symmetry.space_group_name_H-M   'P 1'
#
loop_
_entity.id
_entity.type
_entity.pdbx_description
1 polymer ?
#
loop_
_entity_poly.entity_id
_entity_poly.type
_entity_poly.pdbx_seq_one_letter_code
_entity_poly.pdbx_strand_id
1 'polypeptide(L)'
;MDLFDYMRANTMEKESPLASRMRPTTLDEVVGQKHIIGKDKLLYRAIKADKLGSVIFYGPPGTGKTTLAKVIANTTSARFEQINATVAGKKDMEEIVKNAKDSIGMYGQKTILFVDEIHRFNKSQQDYLLPFVEDGTITLIGATTENPYFEVNNALLSRSRIFELKPLEKQDIRELVMRAVYDMEKGMGTYGADITDEAADFLADVANGDARAALNAVELGILTTDKSDDGKIHITIDVAAECIQKRVVRYDHDGDNHYDTISAFIKSMRGSDPDAAVYYLARMLYAGEDVKFIARRIMICASEDVGNADPNALVVAVSAAQAVERIGMPESQIILSQAAAYVATAPKSNTAYMGIAKAMKIVADTRTMPVPAHLQDRHYKGAEKLGHGLGYKYAHDYPNHYVTQQYLPDGMEGMRFYEPSENGYEKKIREHMEFIRREAGETE
;
A
#
# COMPACT_ATOMS: atom_id res chain seq x y z
N MET A 1 4.27 -36.21 23.25
CA MET A 1 3.64 -35.00 23.81
C MET A 1 3.26 -35.38 25.24
N ASP A 2 3.94 -34.77 26.22
CA ASP A 2 3.66 -34.97 27.64
C ASP A 2 2.35 -34.25 28.00
N LEU A 3 1.62 -34.73 29.00
CA LEU A 3 0.35 -34.13 29.49
C LEU A 3 0.53 -32.65 29.84
N PHE A 4 1.70 -32.29 30.34
CA PHE A 4 2.06 -30.91 30.62
C PHE A 4 2.23 -30.06 29.34
N ASP A 5 2.78 -30.64 28.28
CA ASP A 5 2.87 -29.98 26.97
C ASP A 5 1.49 -29.72 26.35
N TYR A 6 0.58 -30.69 26.51
CA TYR A 6 -0.80 -30.57 26.05
C TYR A 6 -1.59 -29.52 26.87
N MET A 7 -1.46 -29.54 28.19
CA MET A 7 -2.08 -28.51 29.04
C MET A 7 -1.53 -27.13 28.78
N ARG A 8 -0.20 -27.02 28.57
CA ARG A 8 0.46 -25.74 28.23
C ARG A 8 0.00 -25.21 26.88
N ALA A 9 -0.10 -26.04 25.88
CA ALA A 9 -0.60 -25.67 24.55
C ALA A 9 -2.06 -25.18 24.63
N ASN A 10 -2.95 -25.89 25.33
CA ASN A 10 -4.35 -25.49 25.53
C ASN A 10 -4.50 -24.18 26.33
N THR A 11 -3.68 -23.96 27.37
CA THR A 11 -3.69 -22.71 28.14
C THR A 11 -3.17 -21.55 27.29
N MET A 12 -2.06 -21.74 26.58
CA MET A 12 -1.51 -20.73 25.66
C MET A 12 -2.46 -20.38 24.53
N GLU A 13 -3.25 -21.34 24.03
CA GLU A 13 -4.24 -21.09 22.98
C GLU A 13 -5.41 -20.23 23.49
N LYS A 14 -5.87 -20.46 24.71
CA LYS A 14 -6.94 -19.67 25.37
C LYS A 14 -6.48 -18.27 25.81
N GLU A 15 -5.22 -18.12 26.21
CA GLU A 15 -4.63 -16.86 26.64
C GLU A 15 -4.02 -16.04 25.49
N SER A 16 -4.03 -16.59 24.26
CA SER A 16 -3.51 -15.86 23.10
C SER A 16 -4.42 -14.66 22.76
N PRO A 17 -3.87 -13.56 22.24
CA PRO A 17 -4.64 -12.37 21.87
C PRO A 17 -5.81 -12.73 20.93
N LEU A 18 -6.96 -12.10 21.12
CA LEU A 18 -8.18 -12.33 20.34
C LEU A 18 -7.93 -12.31 18.83
N ALA A 19 -7.14 -11.36 18.36
CA ALA A 19 -6.72 -11.28 16.96
C ALA A 19 -5.97 -12.55 16.46
N SER A 20 -5.38 -13.32 17.36
CA SER A 20 -4.75 -14.61 17.03
C SER A 20 -5.75 -15.76 17.04
N ARG A 21 -6.65 -15.80 18.03
CA ARG A 21 -7.69 -16.83 18.16
C ARG A 21 -8.70 -16.76 17.02
N MET A 22 -9.09 -15.55 16.61
CA MET A 22 -10.04 -15.30 15.54
C MET A 22 -9.49 -15.59 14.13
N ARG A 23 -8.23 -16.04 14.01
CA ARG A 23 -7.69 -16.38 12.69
C ARG A 23 -8.46 -17.52 12.05
N PRO A 24 -8.86 -17.37 10.77
CA PRO A 24 -9.47 -18.44 10.01
C PRO A 24 -8.53 -19.64 9.89
N THR A 25 -9.10 -20.83 9.92
CA THR A 25 -8.40 -22.10 9.70
C THR A 25 -8.61 -22.64 8.30
N THR A 26 -9.68 -22.22 7.64
CA THR A 26 -10.06 -22.62 6.28
C THR A 26 -10.17 -21.41 5.36
N LEU A 27 -10.14 -21.65 4.04
CA LEU A 27 -10.31 -20.58 3.03
C LEU A 27 -11.70 -19.94 3.08
N ASP A 28 -12.72 -20.70 3.45
CA ASP A 28 -14.10 -20.23 3.50
C ASP A 28 -14.38 -19.32 4.73
N GLU A 29 -13.53 -19.41 5.77
CA GLU A 29 -13.58 -18.51 6.93
C GLU A 29 -12.87 -17.18 6.70
N VAL A 30 -12.07 -17.03 5.62
CA VAL A 30 -11.33 -15.81 5.36
C VAL A 30 -12.28 -14.71 4.94
N VAL A 31 -12.30 -13.65 5.71
CA VAL A 31 -13.12 -12.45 5.43
C VAL A 31 -12.35 -11.51 4.50
N GLY A 32 -13.05 -10.91 3.53
CA GLY A 32 -12.46 -10.00 2.56
C GLY A 32 -11.61 -10.68 1.48
N GLN A 33 -10.73 -9.92 0.81
CA GLN A 33 -9.77 -10.37 -0.21
C GLN A 33 -10.40 -11.17 -1.39
N LYS A 34 -11.68 -10.99 -1.68
CA LYS A 34 -12.43 -11.75 -2.71
C LYS A 34 -11.80 -11.65 -4.10
N HIS A 35 -11.04 -10.60 -4.38
CA HIS A 35 -10.36 -10.39 -5.66
C HIS A 35 -9.21 -11.39 -5.90
N ILE A 36 -8.65 -12.01 -4.85
CA ILE A 36 -7.57 -13.02 -4.95
C ILE A 36 -7.98 -14.41 -4.49
N ILE A 37 -8.89 -14.55 -3.51
CA ILE A 37 -9.31 -15.83 -2.95
C ILE A 37 -10.76 -16.22 -3.28
N GLY A 38 -11.46 -15.49 -4.15
CA GLY A 38 -12.76 -15.93 -4.67
C GLY A 38 -12.65 -17.30 -5.33
N LYS A 39 -13.71 -18.11 -5.27
CA LYS A 39 -13.73 -19.52 -5.77
C LYS A 39 -13.31 -19.66 -7.24
N ASP A 40 -13.52 -18.62 -8.04
CA ASP A 40 -13.12 -18.49 -9.44
C ASP A 40 -11.66 -18.06 -9.64
N LYS A 41 -10.99 -17.60 -8.58
CA LYS A 41 -9.65 -17.01 -8.67
C LYS A 41 -8.54 -18.05 -8.69
N LEU A 42 -7.43 -17.66 -9.34
CA LEU A 42 -6.29 -18.54 -9.54
C LEU A 42 -5.72 -19.07 -8.22
N LEU A 43 -5.56 -18.19 -7.20
CA LEU A 43 -4.98 -18.57 -5.92
C LEU A 43 -5.84 -19.63 -5.23
N TYR A 44 -7.16 -19.44 -5.15
CA TYR A 44 -8.08 -20.42 -4.57
C TYR A 44 -7.97 -21.79 -5.24
N ARG A 45 -8.00 -21.80 -6.58
CA ARG A 45 -7.91 -23.05 -7.36
C ARG A 45 -6.57 -23.76 -7.17
N ALA A 46 -5.46 -22.99 -7.13
CA ALA A 46 -4.12 -23.54 -6.91
C ALA A 46 -3.97 -24.16 -5.52
N ILE A 47 -4.53 -23.54 -4.49
CA ILE A 47 -4.54 -24.08 -3.11
C ILE A 47 -5.37 -25.38 -3.05
N LYS A 48 -6.58 -25.37 -3.57
CA LYS A 48 -7.46 -26.56 -3.57
C LYS A 48 -6.89 -27.74 -4.36
N ALA A 49 -6.10 -27.47 -5.40
CA ALA A 49 -5.43 -28.50 -6.21
C ALA A 49 -4.09 -28.97 -5.60
N ASP A 50 -3.65 -28.44 -4.46
CA ASP A 50 -2.31 -28.66 -3.88
C ASP A 50 -1.15 -28.41 -4.90
N LYS A 51 -1.31 -27.39 -5.74
CA LYS A 51 -0.39 -26.99 -6.80
C LYS A 51 0.05 -25.54 -6.67
N LEU A 52 0.14 -25.08 -5.42
CA LEU A 52 0.63 -23.73 -5.16
C LEU A 52 2.15 -23.67 -5.42
N GLY A 53 2.57 -22.74 -6.29
CA GLY A 53 3.97 -22.32 -6.41
C GLY A 53 4.29 -21.21 -5.41
N SER A 54 5.52 -20.70 -5.43
CA SER A 54 5.92 -19.61 -4.56
C SER A 54 5.10 -18.33 -4.82
N VAL A 55 4.77 -17.63 -3.75
CA VAL A 55 3.95 -16.42 -3.79
C VAL A 55 4.53 -15.33 -2.88
N ILE A 56 4.26 -14.08 -3.23
CA ILE A 56 4.56 -12.93 -2.38
C ILE A 56 3.25 -12.16 -2.14
N PHE A 57 2.90 -12.03 -0.87
CA PHE A 57 1.78 -11.21 -0.42
C PHE A 57 2.28 -9.84 0.00
N TYR A 58 1.75 -8.79 -0.60
CA TYR A 58 2.08 -7.43 -0.18
C TYR A 58 0.81 -6.62 0.09
N GLY A 59 0.93 -5.61 0.94
CA GLY A 59 -0.18 -4.74 1.30
C GLY A 59 -0.08 -4.23 2.74
N PRO A 60 -0.98 -3.35 3.17
CA PRO A 60 -0.94 -2.72 4.50
C PRO A 60 -0.95 -3.73 5.66
N PRO A 61 -0.54 -3.33 6.88
CA PRO A 61 -0.67 -4.16 8.07
C PRO A 61 -2.14 -4.52 8.32
N GLY A 62 -2.40 -5.62 9.03
CA GLY A 62 -3.75 -6.05 9.41
C GLY A 62 -4.63 -6.63 8.30
N THR A 63 -4.19 -6.68 7.04
CA THR A 63 -4.95 -7.19 5.88
C THR A 63 -5.02 -8.71 5.75
N GLY A 64 -4.35 -9.45 6.64
CA GLY A 64 -4.43 -10.91 6.71
C GLY A 64 -3.32 -11.68 6.00
N LYS A 65 -2.17 -11.10 5.64
CA LYS A 65 -1.04 -11.78 4.96
C LYS A 65 -0.59 -13.06 5.69
N THR A 66 -0.25 -12.95 6.97
CA THR A 66 0.16 -14.09 7.82
C THR A 66 -0.98 -15.10 8.01
N THR A 67 -2.21 -14.60 8.11
CA THR A 67 -3.41 -15.42 8.21
C THR A 67 -3.61 -16.27 6.98
N LEU A 68 -3.54 -15.67 5.80
CA LEU A 68 -3.71 -16.37 4.52
C LEU A 68 -2.62 -17.43 4.32
N ALA A 69 -1.36 -17.13 4.69
CA ALA A 69 -0.27 -18.11 4.64
C ALA A 69 -0.57 -19.34 5.51
N LYS A 70 -1.09 -19.16 6.73
CA LYS A 70 -1.48 -20.26 7.62
C LYS A 70 -2.66 -21.07 7.07
N VAL A 71 -3.68 -20.40 6.52
CA VAL A 71 -4.82 -21.06 5.88
C VAL A 71 -4.36 -21.91 4.69
N ILE A 72 -3.42 -21.41 3.89
CA ILE A 72 -2.81 -22.15 2.80
C ILE A 72 -2.12 -23.42 3.32
N ALA A 73 -1.32 -23.26 4.35
CA ALA A 73 -0.60 -24.38 4.97
C ALA A 73 -1.57 -25.44 5.52
N ASN A 74 -2.64 -25.04 6.19
CA ASN A 74 -3.66 -25.94 6.72
C ASN A 74 -4.47 -26.67 5.63
N THR A 75 -4.57 -26.05 4.44
CA THR A 75 -5.33 -26.62 3.31
C THR A 75 -4.49 -27.55 2.45
N THR A 76 -3.15 -27.44 2.53
CA THR A 76 -2.19 -28.26 1.77
C THR A 76 -1.60 -29.36 2.65
N SER A 77 -1.00 -30.37 2.02
CA SER A 77 -0.29 -31.46 2.73
C SER A 77 1.15 -31.09 3.14
N ALA A 78 1.56 -29.84 2.90
CA ALA A 78 2.91 -29.38 3.12
C ALA A 78 3.21 -29.11 4.61
N ARG A 79 4.44 -29.33 5.02
CA ARG A 79 4.96 -28.86 6.31
C ARG A 79 5.08 -27.34 6.28
N PHE A 80 4.63 -26.67 7.35
CA PHE A 80 4.70 -25.21 7.47
C PHE A 80 5.83 -24.79 8.41
N GLU A 81 6.75 -24.01 7.90
CA GLU A 81 7.82 -23.35 8.66
C GLU A 81 7.66 -21.84 8.54
N GLN A 82 7.79 -21.13 9.66
CA GLN A 82 7.63 -19.67 9.70
C GLN A 82 8.87 -19.01 10.28
N ILE A 83 9.38 -17.99 9.59
CA ILE A 83 10.44 -17.10 10.11
C ILE A 83 10.00 -15.65 9.94
N ASN A 84 10.55 -14.80 10.82
CA ASN A 84 10.42 -13.35 10.69
C ASN A 84 11.78 -12.79 10.26
N ALA A 85 11.81 -12.11 9.11
CA ALA A 85 13.05 -11.59 8.54
C ALA A 85 13.74 -10.50 9.39
N THR A 86 13.03 -9.91 10.38
CA THR A 86 13.62 -8.93 11.30
C THR A 86 14.58 -9.54 12.31
N VAL A 87 14.42 -10.83 12.63
CA VAL A 87 15.21 -11.52 13.67
C VAL A 87 15.94 -12.74 13.14
N ALA A 88 15.50 -13.33 12.04
CA ALA A 88 16.05 -14.56 11.48
C ALA A 88 17.44 -14.32 10.84
N GLY A 89 18.39 -15.15 11.20
CA GLY A 89 19.74 -15.18 10.64
C GLY A 89 19.94 -16.30 9.61
N LYS A 90 21.16 -16.37 9.06
CA LYS A 90 21.54 -17.40 8.09
C LYS A 90 21.40 -18.82 8.65
N LYS A 91 21.72 -19.02 9.93
CA LYS A 91 21.62 -20.35 10.59
C LYS A 91 20.18 -20.87 10.63
N ASP A 92 19.21 -19.99 10.91
CA ASP A 92 17.80 -20.39 10.96
C ASP A 92 17.33 -20.87 9.58
N MET A 93 17.77 -20.17 8.51
CA MET A 93 17.46 -20.59 7.14
C MET A 93 18.13 -21.92 6.77
N GLU A 94 19.40 -22.14 7.18
CA GLU A 94 20.11 -23.40 6.94
C GLU A 94 19.41 -24.58 7.62
N GLU A 95 18.93 -24.40 8.85
CA GLU A 95 18.19 -25.42 9.58
C GLU A 95 16.86 -25.77 8.89
N ILE A 96 16.11 -24.76 8.46
CA ILE A 96 14.84 -24.98 7.75
C ILE A 96 15.07 -25.70 6.42
N VAL A 97 16.08 -25.29 5.66
CA VAL A 97 16.44 -25.96 4.40
C VAL A 97 16.82 -27.41 4.62
N LYS A 98 17.60 -27.72 5.66
CA LYS A 98 17.97 -29.08 6.03
C LYS A 98 16.72 -29.89 6.37
N ASN A 99 15.86 -29.35 7.23
CA ASN A 99 14.60 -30.01 7.62
C ASN A 99 13.67 -30.24 6.42
N ALA A 100 13.62 -29.31 5.47
CA ALA A 100 12.84 -29.44 4.25
C ALA A 100 13.37 -30.58 3.35
N LYS A 101 14.68 -30.69 3.17
CA LYS A 101 15.30 -31.78 2.43
C LYS A 101 15.04 -33.13 3.08
N ASP A 102 15.18 -33.21 4.40
CA ASP A 102 14.91 -34.42 5.16
C ASP A 102 13.44 -34.83 5.04
N SER A 103 12.51 -33.89 5.10
CA SER A 103 11.06 -34.14 4.95
C SER A 103 10.71 -34.66 3.55
N ILE A 104 11.30 -34.11 2.50
CA ILE A 104 11.11 -34.62 1.13
C ILE A 104 11.73 -36.02 0.99
N GLY A 105 12.95 -36.22 1.49
CA GLY A 105 13.64 -37.52 1.36
C GLY A 105 12.99 -38.66 2.12
N MET A 106 12.48 -38.39 3.33
CA MET A 106 11.90 -39.44 4.21
C MET A 106 10.41 -39.66 3.99
N TYR A 107 9.66 -38.57 3.67
CA TYR A 107 8.19 -38.63 3.70
C TYR A 107 7.56 -38.13 2.38
N GLY A 108 8.34 -37.68 1.40
CA GLY A 108 7.82 -37.06 0.19
C GLY A 108 7.02 -35.76 0.46
N GLN A 109 7.16 -35.17 1.65
CA GLN A 109 6.40 -34.03 2.11
C GLN A 109 7.12 -32.74 1.75
N LYS A 110 6.43 -31.84 1.02
CA LYS A 110 6.92 -30.49 0.68
C LYS A 110 6.92 -29.58 1.90
N THR A 111 7.77 -28.57 1.88
CA THR A 111 7.81 -27.54 2.93
C THR A 111 7.39 -26.20 2.36
N ILE A 112 6.40 -25.56 3.00
CA ILE A 112 6.07 -24.15 2.80
C ILE A 112 6.88 -23.34 3.80
N LEU A 113 7.75 -22.47 3.32
CA LEU A 113 8.45 -21.50 4.14
C LEU A 113 7.73 -20.15 4.06
N PHE A 114 7.12 -19.74 5.16
CA PHE A 114 6.56 -18.39 5.31
C PHE A 114 7.62 -17.45 5.87
N VAL A 115 7.94 -16.40 5.12
CA VAL A 115 8.87 -15.34 5.52
C VAL A 115 8.09 -14.05 5.75
N ASP A 116 7.89 -13.71 7.02
CA ASP A 116 7.25 -12.44 7.38
C ASP A 116 8.25 -11.29 7.26
N GLU A 117 7.79 -10.14 6.73
CA GLU A 117 8.60 -8.95 6.45
C GLU A 117 9.83 -9.24 5.55
N ILE A 118 9.61 -10.00 4.46
CA ILE A 118 10.70 -10.47 3.57
C ILE A 118 11.62 -9.36 3.06
N HIS A 119 11.14 -8.12 2.98
CA HIS A 119 11.92 -6.93 2.62
C HIS A 119 13.05 -6.62 3.62
N ARG A 120 13.00 -7.18 4.83
CA ARG A 120 14.07 -7.03 5.84
C ARG A 120 15.24 -7.96 5.60
N PHE A 121 15.09 -8.99 4.78
CA PHE A 121 16.22 -9.78 4.34
C PHE A 121 17.12 -9.00 3.41
N ASN A 122 18.42 -9.00 3.67
CA ASN A 122 19.39 -8.46 2.73
C ASN A 122 19.48 -9.33 1.46
N LYS A 123 20.10 -8.79 0.43
CA LYS A 123 20.21 -9.45 -0.87
C LYS A 123 20.81 -10.85 -0.79
N SER A 124 21.87 -11.05 0.03
CA SER A 124 22.53 -12.35 0.20
C SER A 124 21.61 -13.39 0.87
N GLN A 125 20.74 -12.97 1.79
CA GLN A 125 19.76 -13.84 2.42
C GLN A 125 18.65 -14.25 1.45
N GLN A 126 18.21 -13.31 0.63
CA GLN A 126 17.23 -13.60 -0.42
C GLN A 126 17.82 -14.52 -1.51
N ASP A 127 19.07 -14.28 -1.92
CA ASP A 127 19.80 -15.13 -2.88
C ASP A 127 20.03 -16.56 -2.35
N TYR A 128 20.22 -16.71 -1.04
CA TYR A 128 20.36 -18.02 -0.41
C TYR A 128 19.14 -18.94 -0.60
N LEU A 129 17.94 -18.36 -0.65
CA LEU A 129 16.69 -19.13 -0.82
C LEU A 129 16.47 -19.57 -2.27
N LEU A 130 17.09 -18.90 -3.25
CA LEU A 130 16.83 -19.13 -4.67
C LEU A 130 16.98 -20.58 -5.12
N PRO A 131 18.09 -21.30 -4.83
CA PRO A 131 18.25 -22.68 -5.29
C PRO A 131 17.14 -23.61 -4.80
N PHE A 132 16.67 -23.40 -3.57
CA PHE A 132 15.66 -24.26 -2.92
C PHE A 132 14.23 -23.93 -3.36
N VAL A 133 14.00 -22.72 -3.86
CA VAL A 133 12.75 -22.32 -4.53
C VAL A 133 12.73 -22.85 -5.97
N GLU A 134 13.89 -22.87 -6.64
CA GLU A 134 14.04 -23.37 -8.01
C GLU A 134 13.86 -24.89 -8.11
N ASP A 135 14.48 -25.63 -7.22
CA ASP A 135 14.42 -27.10 -7.21
C ASP A 135 13.13 -27.65 -6.56
N GLY A 136 12.30 -26.76 -5.97
CA GLY A 136 11.05 -27.13 -5.33
C GLY A 136 11.20 -27.76 -3.93
N THR A 137 12.40 -27.71 -3.33
CA THR A 137 12.61 -28.10 -1.92
C THR A 137 11.76 -27.27 -0.99
N ILE A 138 11.59 -25.96 -1.31
CA ILE A 138 10.79 -25.01 -0.55
C ILE A 138 9.78 -24.34 -1.48
N THR A 139 8.53 -24.28 -1.05
CA THR A 139 7.54 -23.34 -1.60
C THR A 139 7.57 -22.08 -0.74
N LEU A 140 8.03 -20.97 -1.30
CA LEU A 140 8.16 -19.70 -0.56
C LEU A 140 6.81 -18.97 -0.53
N ILE A 141 6.40 -18.54 0.67
CA ILE A 141 5.36 -17.52 0.85
C ILE A 141 6.00 -16.32 1.53
N GLY A 142 6.33 -15.28 0.77
CA GLY A 142 6.83 -14.02 1.32
C GLY A 142 5.69 -13.08 1.70
N ALA A 143 5.80 -12.39 2.83
CA ALA A 143 4.90 -11.30 3.20
C ALA A 143 5.67 -10.00 3.38
N THR A 144 5.11 -8.89 2.91
CA THR A 144 5.70 -7.56 3.03
C THR A 144 4.64 -6.47 3.08
N THR A 145 4.95 -5.37 3.77
CA THR A 145 4.17 -4.13 3.72
C THR A 145 4.66 -3.18 2.63
N GLU A 146 5.85 -3.41 2.12
CA GLU A 146 6.50 -2.59 1.10
C GLU A 146 6.24 -3.12 -0.31
N ASN A 147 6.47 -2.28 -1.32
CA ASN A 147 6.32 -2.70 -2.71
C ASN A 147 7.40 -3.74 -3.08
N PRO A 148 7.00 -4.99 -3.39
CA PRO A 148 7.95 -6.07 -3.62
C PRO A 148 8.87 -5.85 -4.83
N TYR A 149 8.46 -5.05 -5.80
CA TYR A 149 9.28 -4.75 -6.99
C TYR A 149 10.54 -3.91 -6.68
N PHE A 150 10.57 -3.22 -5.53
CA PHE A 150 11.74 -2.46 -5.09
C PHE A 150 12.58 -3.22 -4.06
N GLU A 151 11.95 -4.02 -3.23
CA GLU A 151 12.57 -4.57 -2.02
C GLU A 151 12.93 -6.05 -2.14
N VAL A 152 12.25 -6.79 -3.02
CA VAL A 152 12.51 -8.22 -3.22
C VAL A 152 13.36 -8.43 -4.47
N ASN A 153 14.33 -9.33 -4.36
CA ASN A 153 15.23 -9.69 -5.47
C ASN A 153 14.44 -10.13 -6.71
N ASN A 154 14.79 -9.57 -7.86
CA ASN A 154 14.17 -9.89 -9.15
C ASN A 154 14.19 -11.39 -9.49
N ALA A 155 15.20 -12.12 -9.04
CA ALA A 155 15.28 -13.56 -9.24
C ALA A 155 14.21 -14.33 -8.43
N LEU A 156 13.88 -13.91 -7.21
CA LEU A 156 12.76 -14.45 -6.44
C LEU A 156 11.41 -14.01 -7.03
N LEU A 157 11.29 -12.75 -7.46
CA LEU A 157 10.06 -12.25 -8.09
C LEU A 157 9.71 -13.02 -9.36
N SER A 158 10.70 -13.31 -10.21
CA SER A 158 10.48 -14.06 -11.46
C SER A 158 9.96 -15.50 -11.23
N ARG A 159 10.17 -16.04 -10.03
CA ARG A 159 9.76 -17.40 -9.62
C ARG A 159 8.54 -17.42 -8.71
N SER A 160 8.05 -16.23 -8.35
CA SER A 160 6.92 -16.07 -7.43
C SER A 160 5.76 -15.34 -8.10
N ARG A 161 4.56 -15.63 -7.67
CA ARG A 161 3.39 -14.84 -8.06
C ARG A 161 3.12 -13.80 -6.98
N ILE A 162 2.87 -12.58 -7.40
CA ILE A 162 2.64 -11.46 -6.50
C ILE A 162 1.13 -11.26 -6.36
N PHE A 163 0.65 -11.16 -5.12
CA PHE A 163 -0.73 -10.87 -4.80
C PHE A 163 -0.81 -9.68 -3.85
N GLU A 164 -1.57 -8.69 -4.26
CA GLU A 164 -1.88 -7.53 -3.44
C GLU A 164 -3.04 -7.83 -2.50
N LEU A 165 -2.81 -7.66 -1.19
CA LEU A 165 -3.88 -7.66 -0.20
C LEU A 165 -4.31 -6.21 0.05
N LYS A 166 -5.57 -5.93 -0.17
CA LYS A 166 -6.15 -4.61 0.04
C LYS A 166 -6.59 -4.43 1.50
N PRO A 167 -6.69 -3.19 2.00
CA PRO A 167 -7.39 -2.93 3.25
C PRO A 167 -8.76 -3.63 3.23
N LEU A 168 -9.17 -4.18 4.38
CA LEU A 168 -10.49 -4.78 4.50
C LEU A 168 -11.58 -3.71 4.40
N GLU A 169 -12.69 -4.04 3.78
CA GLU A 169 -13.83 -3.14 3.70
C GLU A 169 -14.51 -2.99 5.08
N LYS A 170 -15.22 -1.89 5.29
CA LYS A 170 -15.94 -1.64 6.55
C LYS A 170 -16.83 -2.82 6.95
N GLN A 171 -17.54 -3.40 5.99
CA GLN A 171 -18.39 -4.57 6.24
C GLN A 171 -17.60 -5.81 6.67
N ASP A 172 -16.41 -6.03 6.10
CA ASP A 172 -15.54 -7.15 6.47
C ASP A 172 -15.07 -7.01 7.93
N ILE A 173 -14.66 -5.81 8.34
CA ILE A 173 -14.25 -5.53 9.73
C ILE A 173 -15.44 -5.67 10.68
N ARG A 174 -16.62 -5.15 10.31
CA ARG A 174 -17.83 -5.29 11.11
C ARG A 174 -18.20 -6.75 11.36
N GLU A 175 -18.14 -7.58 10.31
CA GLU A 175 -18.36 -9.03 10.45
C GLU A 175 -17.36 -9.66 11.44
N LEU A 176 -16.07 -9.30 11.35
CA LEU A 176 -15.05 -9.79 12.28
C LEU A 176 -15.31 -9.33 13.72
N VAL A 177 -15.71 -8.09 13.93
CA VAL A 177 -16.08 -7.53 15.25
C VAL A 177 -17.26 -8.29 15.85
N MET A 178 -18.33 -8.50 15.08
CA MET A 178 -19.50 -9.24 15.54
C MET A 178 -19.15 -10.70 15.89
N ARG A 179 -18.38 -11.36 15.04
CA ARG A 179 -17.88 -12.72 15.33
C ARG A 179 -17.02 -12.74 16.58
N ALA A 180 -16.14 -11.77 16.77
CA ALA A 180 -15.26 -11.67 17.93
C ALA A 180 -16.03 -11.54 19.24
N VAL A 181 -17.14 -10.83 19.28
CA VAL A 181 -17.98 -10.64 20.47
C VAL A 181 -18.80 -11.91 20.78
N TYR A 182 -19.39 -12.57 19.76
CA TYR A 182 -20.41 -13.59 19.97
C TYR A 182 -19.93 -15.04 19.76
N ASP A 183 -18.79 -15.27 19.12
CA ASP A 183 -18.25 -16.61 18.92
C ASP A 183 -17.82 -17.24 20.25
N MET A 184 -18.38 -18.39 20.60
CA MET A 184 -18.16 -19.09 21.87
C MET A 184 -16.84 -19.86 21.92
N GLU A 185 -16.26 -20.20 20.76
CA GLU A 185 -15.06 -21.03 20.66
C GLU A 185 -13.79 -20.19 20.49
N LYS A 186 -13.76 -19.33 19.47
CA LYS A 186 -12.61 -18.50 19.11
C LYS A 186 -12.70 -17.07 19.65
N GLY A 187 -13.92 -16.58 19.87
CA GLY A 187 -14.22 -15.23 20.28
C GLY A 187 -14.29 -15.02 21.80
N MET A 188 -15.06 -14.01 22.17
CA MET A 188 -15.30 -13.59 23.54
C MET A 188 -16.73 -13.89 24.01
N GLY A 189 -17.49 -14.76 23.31
CA GLY A 189 -18.90 -15.05 23.61
C GLY A 189 -19.13 -15.57 25.04
N THR A 190 -18.15 -16.24 25.64
CA THR A 190 -18.21 -16.75 27.03
C THR A 190 -18.25 -15.65 28.08
N TYR A 191 -17.89 -14.41 27.74
CA TYR A 191 -17.93 -13.26 28.67
C TYR A 191 -19.33 -12.65 28.80
N GLY A 192 -20.27 -13.00 27.90
CA GLY A 192 -21.63 -12.47 27.89
C GLY A 192 -21.67 -10.98 27.55
N ALA A 193 -20.85 -10.58 26.60
CA ALA A 193 -20.81 -9.18 26.14
C ALA A 193 -21.80 -8.95 25.00
N ASP A 194 -22.37 -7.75 24.98
CA ASP A 194 -23.15 -7.19 23.88
C ASP A 194 -22.44 -5.95 23.32
N ILE A 195 -22.44 -5.78 22.02
CA ILE A 195 -21.93 -4.58 21.35
C ILE A 195 -23.08 -3.88 20.61
N THR A 196 -23.14 -2.55 20.73
CA THR A 196 -24.16 -1.79 19.98
C THR A 196 -23.78 -1.73 18.49
N ASP A 197 -24.77 -1.65 17.61
CA ASP A 197 -24.53 -1.52 16.17
C ASP A 197 -23.66 -0.30 15.85
N GLU A 198 -23.88 0.81 16.55
CA GLU A 198 -23.10 2.05 16.44
C GLU A 198 -21.62 1.83 16.83
N ALA A 199 -21.36 1.07 17.90
CA ALA A 199 -19.99 0.76 18.32
C ALA A 199 -19.30 -0.17 17.32
N ALA A 200 -20.00 -1.18 16.79
CA ALA A 200 -19.47 -2.08 15.79
C ALA A 200 -19.15 -1.34 14.48
N ASP A 201 -20.03 -0.46 14.03
CA ASP A 201 -19.84 0.36 12.83
C ASP A 201 -18.70 1.38 13.02
N PHE A 202 -18.59 1.97 14.21
CA PHE A 202 -17.50 2.87 14.56
C PHE A 202 -16.14 2.15 14.55
N LEU A 203 -16.03 0.98 15.20
CA LEU A 203 -14.80 0.19 15.17
C LEU A 203 -14.41 -0.21 13.74
N ALA A 204 -15.40 -0.60 12.93
CA ALA A 204 -15.19 -0.98 11.54
C ALA A 204 -14.66 0.17 10.68
N ASP A 205 -15.16 1.37 10.92
CA ASP A 205 -14.74 2.58 10.21
C ASP A 205 -13.34 3.04 10.63
N VAL A 206 -13.15 3.17 11.94
CA VAL A 206 -11.93 3.74 12.53
C VAL A 206 -10.72 2.81 12.39
N ALA A 207 -10.93 1.49 12.30
CA ALA A 207 -9.87 0.52 12.04
C ALA A 207 -9.25 0.67 10.64
N ASN A 208 -9.91 1.39 9.72
CA ASN A 208 -9.37 1.71 8.39
C ASN A 208 -8.75 0.50 7.66
N GLY A 209 -9.47 -0.63 7.67
CA GLY A 209 -9.06 -1.88 7.01
C GLY A 209 -8.09 -2.75 7.79
N ASP A 210 -7.70 -2.37 9.01
CA ASP A 210 -6.86 -3.18 9.91
C ASP A 210 -7.71 -3.99 10.90
N ALA A 211 -7.94 -5.27 10.57
CA ALA A 211 -8.68 -6.20 11.43
C ALA A 211 -8.05 -6.36 12.83
N ARG A 212 -6.73 -6.29 12.96
CA ARG A 212 -6.03 -6.47 14.23
C ARG A 212 -6.35 -5.33 15.19
N ALA A 213 -6.37 -4.10 14.69
CA ALA A 213 -6.73 -2.92 15.48
C ALA A 213 -8.15 -3.03 16.04
N ALA A 214 -9.13 -3.42 15.20
CA ALA A 214 -10.51 -3.61 15.62
C ALA A 214 -10.67 -4.74 16.66
N LEU A 215 -10.05 -5.89 16.42
CA LEU A 215 -10.13 -7.04 17.34
C LEU A 215 -9.47 -6.77 18.68
N ASN A 216 -8.34 -6.07 18.70
CA ASN A 216 -7.69 -5.67 19.96
C ASN A 216 -8.57 -4.69 20.75
N ALA A 217 -9.27 -3.78 20.08
CA ALA A 217 -10.19 -2.86 20.76
C ALA A 217 -11.39 -3.60 21.37
N VAL A 218 -11.94 -4.60 20.66
CA VAL A 218 -13.00 -5.46 21.18
C VAL A 218 -12.51 -6.24 22.41
N GLU A 219 -11.33 -6.86 22.33
CA GLU A 219 -10.76 -7.60 23.45
C GLU A 219 -10.58 -6.73 24.67
N LEU A 220 -9.96 -5.55 24.49
CA LEU A 220 -9.75 -4.60 25.59
C LEU A 220 -11.08 -4.14 26.18
N GLY A 221 -12.04 -3.77 25.34
CA GLY A 221 -13.36 -3.32 25.78
C GLY A 221 -14.09 -4.36 26.64
N ILE A 222 -14.07 -5.65 26.23
CA ILE A 222 -14.71 -6.71 26.99
C ILE A 222 -13.98 -7.00 28.30
N LEU A 223 -12.66 -6.95 28.30
CA LEU A 223 -11.85 -7.26 29.50
C LEU A 223 -11.85 -6.15 30.55
N THR A 224 -12.12 -4.89 30.16
CA THR A 224 -11.99 -3.73 31.05
C THR A 224 -13.31 -3.07 31.43
N THR A 225 -14.42 -3.45 30.79
CA THR A 225 -15.74 -2.91 31.08
C THR A 225 -16.44 -3.77 32.15
N ASP A 226 -16.94 -3.13 33.20
CA ASP A 226 -17.71 -3.80 34.25
C ASP A 226 -19.06 -4.29 33.73
N LYS A 227 -19.57 -5.34 34.36
CA LYS A 227 -20.92 -5.82 34.07
C LYS A 227 -21.98 -4.86 34.56
N SER A 228 -22.96 -4.60 33.73
CA SER A 228 -24.15 -3.82 34.09
C SER A 228 -25.12 -4.62 34.97
N ASP A 229 -26.19 -3.97 35.45
CA ASP A 229 -27.20 -4.56 36.33
C ASP A 229 -27.89 -5.80 35.74
N ASP A 230 -27.89 -5.93 34.43
CA ASP A 230 -28.41 -7.09 33.68
C ASP A 230 -27.43 -8.27 33.61
N GLY A 231 -26.23 -8.11 34.22
CA GLY A 231 -25.17 -9.11 34.23
C GLY A 231 -24.34 -9.21 32.95
N LYS A 232 -24.58 -8.34 31.98
CA LYS A 232 -23.85 -8.28 30.71
C LYS A 232 -22.83 -7.16 30.67
N ILE A 233 -21.86 -7.31 29.79
CA ILE A 233 -20.88 -6.28 29.43
C ILE A 233 -21.40 -5.54 28.20
N HIS A 234 -21.59 -4.23 28.27
CA HIS A 234 -22.07 -3.45 27.14
C HIS A 234 -20.97 -2.61 26.50
N ILE A 235 -20.60 -2.98 25.28
CA ILE A 235 -19.63 -2.20 24.49
C ILE A 235 -20.39 -1.12 23.73
N THR A 236 -20.40 0.07 24.31
CA THR A 236 -20.96 1.27 23.69
C THR A 236 -19.94 1.97 22.80
N ILE A 237 -20.37 2.96 22.04
CA ILE A 237 -19.48 3.75 21.19
C ILE A 237 -18.38 4.46 21.98
N ASP A 238 -18.68 4.91 23.21
CA ASP A 238 -17.70 5.58 24.07
C ASP A 238 -16.62 4.60 24.54
N VAL A 239 -17.01 3.38 24.96
CA VAL A 239 -16.08 2.29 25.30
C VAL A 239 -15.23 1.91 24.09
N ALA A 240 -15.85 1.75 22.94
CA ALA A 240 -15.15 1.39 21.71
C ALA A 240 -14.11 2.46 21.30
N ALA A 241 -14.45 3.73 21.45
CA ALA A 241 -13.55 4.85 21.16
C ALA A 241 -12.34 4.91 22.09
N GLU A 242 -12.57 4.70 23.37
CA GLU A 242 -11.51 4.66 24.36
C GLU A 242 -10.55 3.50 24.08
N CYS A 243 -11.08 2.31 23.78
CA CYS A 243 -10.28 1.10 23.53
C CYS A 243 -9.45 1.18 22.24
N ILE A 244 -9.96 1.84 21.18
CA ILE A 244 -9.20 2.02 19.94
C ILE A 244 -8.30 3.27 19.99
N GLN A 245 -8.33 4.01 21.12
CA GLN A 245 -7.58 5.25 21.37
C GLN A 245 -7.80 6.32 20.30
N LYS A 246 -9.00 6.40 19.75
CA LYS A 246 -9.41 7.43 18.80
C LYS A 246 -10.66 8.13 19.29
N ARG A 247 -10.70 9.45 19.19
CA ARG A 247 -11.84 10.25 19.63
C ARG A 247 -13.08 9.92 18.81
N VAL A 248 -14.21 9.74 19.48
CA VAL A 248 -15.52 9.76 18.83
C VAL A 248 -15.73 11.17 18.31
N VAL A 249 -15.52 11.36 17.04
CA VAL A 249 -16.04 12.56 16.39
C VAL A 249 -17.49 12.24 16.08
N ARG A 250 -18.43 12.95 16.73
CA ARG A 250 -19.83 12.89 16.34
C ARG A 250 -19.98 13.51 14.95
N TYR A 251 -19.59 12.75 13.95
CA TYR A 251 -20.03 12.95 12.58
C TYR A 251 -21.34 12.20 12.41
N ASP A 252 -22.29 12.86 11.76
CA ASP A 252 -23.47 12.18 11.26
C ASP A 252 -23.07 10.91 10.52
N HIS A 253 -23.73 9.81 10.85
CA HIS A 253 -23.40 8.41 10.55
C HIS A 253 -23.42 8.01 9.06
N ASP A 254 -23.31 8.94 8.11
CA ASP A 254 -23.22 8.64 6.69
C ASP A 254 -21.76 8.67 6.25
N GLY A 255 -21.21 7.50 5.92
CA GLY A 255 -19.87 7.35 5.36
C GLY A 255 -19.59 8.20 4.12
N ASP A 256 -20.63 8.73 3.46
CA ASP A 256 -20.56 9.71 2.38
C ASP A 256 -19.99 11.06 2.84
N ASN A 257 -20.28 11.52 4.06
CA ASN A 257 -19.84 12.83 4.57
C ASN A 257 -18.31 12.96 4.74
N HIS A 258 -17.61 11.85 5.02
CA HIS A 258 -16.15 11.85 5.16
C HIS A 258 -15.49 12.04 3.78
N TYR A 259 -15.86 11.21 2.80
CA TYR A 259 -15.35 11.33 1.43
C TYR A 259 -15.78 12.63 0.77
N ASP A 260 -16.96 13.13 1.07
CA ASP A 260 -17.46 14.41 0.58
C ASP A 260 -16.66 15.58 1.14
N THR A 261 -16.27 15.56 2.42
CA THR A 261 -15.43 16.61 3.02
C THR A 261 -14.03 16.63 2.40
N ILE A 262 -13.39 15.46 2.21
CA ILE A 262 -12.10 15.35 1.53
C ILE A 262 -12.23 15.84 0.08
N SER A 263 -13.27 15.40 -0.62
CA SER A 263 -13.55 15.81 -2.01
C SER A 263 -13.77 17.32 -2.11
N ALA A 264 -14.52 17.89 -1.19
CA ALA A 264 -14.76 19.33 -1.11
C ALA A 264 -13.46 20.11 -0.82
N PHE A 265 -12.62 19.62 0.09
CA PHE A 265 -11.31 20.19 0.38
C PHE A 265 -10.44 20.28 -0.88
N ILE A 266 -10.29 19.15 -1.59
CA ILE A 266 -9.50 19.11 -2.84
C ILE A 266 -10.10 20.02 -3.90
N LYS A 267 -11.43 19.97 -4.10
CA LYS A 267 -12.14 20.81 -5.09
C LYS A 267 -12.03 22.30 -4.77
N SER A 268 -12.00 22.68 -3.49
CA SER A 268 -11.80 24.07 -3.05
C SER A 268 -10.40 24.58 -3.41
N MET A 269 -9.35 23.79 -3.14
CA MET A 269 -7.99 24.15 -3.55
C MET A 269 -7.86 24.23 -5.08
N ARG A 270 -8.44 23.26 -5.80
CA ARG A 270 -8.49 23.23 -7.27
C ARG A 270 -9.26 24.41 -7.84
N GLY A 271 -10.37 24.76 -7.24
CA GLY A 271 -11.27 25.86 -7.62
C GLY A 271 -10.81 27.24 -7.19
N SER A 272 -9.63 27.35 -6.55
CA SER A 272 -9.08 28.64 -6.08
C SER A 272 -9.94 29.35 -5.03
N ASP A 273 -10.59 28.57 -4.15
CA ASP A 273 -11.32 29.10 -2.99
C ASP A 273 -10.53 28.80 -1.69
N PRO A 274 -9.70 29.72 -1.19
CA PRO A 274 -8.92 29.50 0.02
C PRO A 274 -9.79 29.45 1.28
N ASP A 275 -10.92 30.15 1.35
CA ASP A 275 -11.79 30.17 2.51
C ASP A 275 -12.48 28.81 2.68
N ALA A 276 -13.02 28.25 1.59
CA ALA A 276 -13.59 26.91 1.60
C ALA A 276 -12.50 25.86 1.89
N ALA A 277 -11.30 25.98 1.34
CA ALA A 277 -10.20 25.06 1.63
C ALA A 277 -9.84 25.05 3.12
N VAL A 278 -9.68 26.21 3.76
CA VAL A 278 -9.41 26.31 5.20
C VAL A 278 -10.60 25.79 6.04
N TYR A 279 -11.82 26.05 5.62
CA TYR A 279 -13.00 25.56 6.30
C TYR A 279 -13.08 24.01 6.29
N TYR A 280 -12.91 23.39 5.13
CA TYR A 280 -12.92 21.92 5.03
C TYR A 280 -11.69 21.28 5.69
N LEU A 281 -10.53 21.94 5.69
CA LEU A 281 -9.38 21.55 6.49
C LEU A 281 -9.73 21.51 7.98
N ALA A 282 -10.35 22.58 8.50
CA ALA A 282 -10.77 22.66 9.90
C ALA A 282 -11.77 21.54 10.25
N ARG A 283 -12.72 21.23 9.35
CA ARG A 283 -13.64 20.11 9.53
C ARG A 283 -12.91 18.78 9.65
N MET A 284 -11.94 18.50 8.76
CA MET A 284 -11.15 17.27 8.80
C MET A 284 -10.31 17.18 10.09
N LEU A 285 -9.65 18.27 10.49
CA LEU A 285 -8.85 18.31 11.71
C LEU A 285 -9.70 18.14 12.97
N TYR A 286 -10.86 18.79 13.00
CA TYR A 286 -11.83 18.63 14.12
C TYR A 286 -12.37 17.20 14.18
N ALA A 287 -12.53 16.55 13.02
CA ALA A 287 -12.92 15.16 12.88
C ALA A 287 -11.82 14.17 13.33
N GLY A 288 -10.60 14.64 13.58
CA GLY A 288 -9.47 13.78 13.94
C GLY A 288 -8.84 13.06 12.76
N GLU A 289 -9.02 13.58 11.53
CA GLU A 289 -8.38 13.04 10.33
C GLU A 289 -6.85 13.03 10.49
N ASP A 290 -6.20 12.01 9.93
CA ASP A 290 -4.75 11.90 9.96
C ASP A 290 -4.10 13.10 9.25
N VAL A 291 -3.33 13.88 10.02
CA VAL A 291 -2.63 15.06 9.50
C VAL A 291 -1.66 14.72 8.36
N LYS A 292 -1.11 13.51 8.34
CA LYS A 292 -0.24 13.03 7.25
C LYS A 292 -1.05 12.75 5.99
N PHE A 293 -2.26 12.22 6.16
CA PHE A 293 -3.20 12.04 5.04
C PHE A 293 -3.57 13.40 4.43
N ILE A 294 -3.93 14.39 5.26
CA ILE A 294 -4.26 15.75 4.79
C ILE A 294 -3.07 16.36 4.05
N ALA A 295 -1.85 16.30 4.61
CA ALA A 295 -0.64 16.81 3.97
C ALA A 295 -0.39 16.15 2.61
N ARG A 296 -0.60 14.85 2.49
CA ARG A 296 -0.50 14.09 1.23
C ARG A 296 -1.49 14.60 0.19
N ARG A 297 -2.72 14.93 0.57
CA ARG A 297 -3.71 15.48 -0.36
C ARG A 297 -3.33 16.86 -0.87
N ILE A 298 -2.73 17.70 -0.01
CA ILE A 298 -2.19 19.00 -0.41
C ILE A 298 -1.05 18.82 -1.42
N MET A 299 -0.09 17.90 -1.19
CA MET A 299 1.01 17.62 -2.13
C MET A 299 0.49 17.15 -3.49
N ILE A 300 -0.50 16.26 -3.50
CA ILE A 300 -1.10 15.77 -4.75
C ILE A 300 -1.74 16.94 -5.51
N CYS A 301 -2.56 17.76 -4.84
CA CYS A 301 -3.21 18.92 -5.45
C CYS A 301 -2.18 19.94 -5.99
N ALA A 302 -1.09 20.17 -5.26
CA ALA A 302 -0.01 21.04 -5.72
C ALA A 302 0.64 20.55 -7.03
N SER A 303 0.76 19.24 -7.23
CA SER A 303 1.32 18.67 -8.46
C SER A 303 0.30 18.53 -9.58
N GLU A 304 -0.94 18.13 -9.25
CA GLU A 304 -2.00 17.82 -10.21
C GLU A 304 -2.67 19.07 -10.75
N ASP A 305 -2.99 20.03 -9.87
CA ASP A 305 -3.83 21.18 -10.21
C ASP A 305 -3.08 22.50 -10.36
N VAL A 306 -1.90 22.65 -9.72
CA VAL A 306 -1.02 23.81 -9.86
C VAL A 306 0.12 23.50 -10.82
N GLY A 307 0.81 22.38 -10.63
CA GLY A 307 1.88 21.93 -11.51
C GLY A 307 2.95 22.99 -11.75
N ASN A 308 3.32 23.17 -13.01
CA ASN A 308 4.34 24.15 -13.42
C ASN A 308 3.82 25.59 -13.53
N ALA A 309 2.54 25.84 -13.31
CA ALA A 309 2.04 27.23 -13.23
C ALA A 309 2.63 27.96 -12.01
N ASP A 310 2.88 27.23 -10.91
CA ASP A 310 3.69 27.70 -9.78
C ASP A 310 4.50 26.53 -9.17
N PRO A 311 5.75 26.33 -9.59
CA PRO A 311 6.60 25.24 -9.07
C PRO A 311 6.83 25.27 -7.55
N ASN A 312 6.67 26.44 -6.90
CA ASN A 312 6.83 26.54 -5.46
C ASN A 312 5.69 25.90 -4.68
N ALA A 313 4.52 25.69 -5.30
CA ALA A 313 3.39 25.06 -4.62
C ALA A 313 3.74 23.64 -4.10
N LEU A 314 4.43 22.84 -4.90
CA LEU A 314 4.90 21.52 -4.45
C LEU A 314 5.99 21.64 -3.37
N VAL A 315 6.89 22.59 -3.48
CA VAL A 315 7.95 22.83 -2.46
C VAL A 315 7.34 23.18 -1.12
N VAL A 316 6.35 24.08 -1.10
CA VAL A 316 5.62 24.48 0.11
C VAL A 316 4.87 23.28 0.69
N ALA A 317 4.16 22.51 -0.14
CA ALA A 317 3.40 21.35 0.29
C ALA A 317 4.29 20.24 0.88
N VAL A 318 5.45 19.96 0.28
CA VAL A 318 6.43 18.97 0.79
C VAL A 318 7.04 19.46 2.10
N SER A 319 7.42 20.72 2.20
CA SER A 319 7.96 21.32 3.43
C SER A 319 6.94 21.24 4.57
N ALA A 320 5.67 21.53 4.28
CA ALA A 320 4.58 21.41 5.23
C ALA A 320 4.40 19.95 5.72
N ALA A 321 4.43 18.98 4.82
CA ALA A 321 4.32 17.56 5.18
C ALA A 321 5.46 17.12 6.11
N GLN A 322 6.70 17.50 5.82
CA GLN A 322 7.86 17.21 6.66
C GLN A 322 7.78 17.89 8.04
N ALA A 323 7.29 19.13 8.09
CA ALA A 323 7.11 19.86 9.34
C ALA A 323 6.02 19.22 10.23
N VAL A 324 4.90 18.83 9.64
CA VAL A 324 3.79 18.13 10.32
C VAL A 324 4.26 16.83 11.00
N GLU A 325 5.14 16.06 10.35
CA GLU A 325 5.70 14.84 10.93
C GLU A 325 6.56 15.07 12.17
N ARG A 326 7.19 16.24 12.28
CA ARG A 326 8.12 16.57 13.38
C ARG A 326 7.43 17.28 14.54
N ILE A 327 6.41 18.08 14.24
CA ILE A 327 5.81 19.00 15.22
C ILE A 327 4.59 18.34 15.88
N GLY A 328 3.73 17.65 15.12
CA GLY A 328 2.50 17.07 15.66
C GLY A 328 1.40 18.11 15.91
N MET A 329 0.28 17.66 16.50
CA MET A 329 -0.85 18.50 16.88
C MET A 329 -0.61 19.13 18.27
N PRO A 330 -1.12 20.33 18.55
CA PRO A 330 -2.06 21.12 17.70
C PRO A 330 -1.40 22.01 16.64
N GLU A 331 -0.10 22.24 16.69
CA GLU A 331 0.59 23.25 15.84
C GLU A 331 0.59 22.86 14.36
N SER A 332 0.47 21.58 14.01
CA SER A 332 0.36 21.12 12.61
C SER A 332 -0.81 21.76 11.85
N GLN A 333 -1.89 22.17 12.55
CA GLN A 333 -3.01 22.87 11.92
C GLN A 333 -2.60 24.19 11.24
N ILE A 334 -1.63 24.91 11.82
CA ILE A 334 -1.14 26.20 11.30
C ILE A 334 -0.40 25.95 9.99
N ILE A 335 0.47 24.94 9.98
CA ILE A 335 1.30 24.57 8.82
C ILE A 335 0.42 24.07 7.67
N LEU A 336 -0.56 23.21 7.97
CA LEU A 336 -1.51 22.70 6.97
C LEU A 336 -2.38 23.81 6.39
N SER A 337 -2.82 24.77 7.23
CA SER A 337 -3.61 25.93 6.78
C SER A 337 -2.81 26.81 5.83
N GLN A 338 -1.53 27.11 6.15
CA GLN A 338 -0.64 27.86 5.27
C GLN A 338 -0.48 27.18 3.91
N ALA A 339 -0.19 25.86 3.90
CA ALA A 339 0.01 25.11 2.66
C ALA A 339 -1.27 25.03 1.83
N ALA A 340 -2.43 24.75 2.46
CA ALA A 340 -3.72 24.70 1.78
C ALA A 340 -4.09 26.04 1.14
N ALA A 341 -3.93 27.14 1.88
CA ALA A 341 -4.19 28.48 1.38
C ALA A 341 -3.26 28.84 0.21
N TYR A 342 -1.96 28.49 0.31
CA TYR A 342 -1.00 28.71 -0.77
C TYR A 342 -1.42 27.97 -2.05
N VAL A 343 -1.70 26.66 -1.95
CA VAL A 343 -2.13 25.85 -3.09
C VAL A 343 -3.46 26.34 -3.67
N ALA A 344 -4.39 26.77 -2.82
CA ALA A 344 -5.66 27.32 -3.25
C ALA A 344 -5.50 28.63 -4.04
N THR A 345 -4.57 29.50 -3.65
CA THR A 345 -4.37 30.82 -4.29
C THR A 345 -3.38 30.80 -5.45
N ALA A 346 -2.61 29.73 -5.63
CA ALA A 346 -1.66 29.60 -6.73
C ALA A 346 -2.37 29.54 -8.11
N PRO A 347 -1.74 30.02 -9.19
CA PRO A 347 -2.25 29.82 -10.54
C PRO A 347 -2.37 28.32 -10.86
N LYS A 348 -3.41 27.94 -11.61
CA LYS A 348 -3.75 26.54 -11.88
C LYS A 348 -3.29 26.09 -13.25
N SER A 349 -2.69 24.88 -13.29
CA SER A 349 -2.43 24.13 -14.53
C SER A 349 -2.33 22.64 -14.23
N ASN A 350 -2.99 21.84 -15.00
CA ASN A 350 -2.90 20.37 -14.95
C ASN A 350 -2.16 19.78 -16.16
N THR A 351 -1.42 20.60 -16.92
CA THR A 351 -0.78 20.16 -18.17
C THR A 351 0.24 19.06 -17.97
N ALA A 352 0.99 19.08 -16.85
CA ALA A 352 1.94 18.02 -16.51
C ALA A 352 1.21 16.70 -16.20
N TYR A 353 0.11 16.76 -15.44
CA TYR A 353 -0.74 15.57 -15.17
C TYR A 353 -1.35 15.02 -16.44
N MET A 354 -1.93 15.87 -17.29
CA MET A 354 -2.51 15.42 -18.58
C MET A 354 -1.45 14.84 -19.50
N GLY A 355 -0.24 15.38 -19.47
CA GLY A 355 0.90 14.89 -20.25
C GLY A 355 1.25 13.46 -19.90
N ILE A 356 1.46 13.15 -18.63
CA ILE A 356 1.77 11.77 -18.20
C ILE A 356 0.58 10.83 -18.40
N ALA A 357 -0.65 11.28 -18.16
CA ALA A 357 -1.83 10.45 -18.37
C ALA A 357 -1.98 10.04 -19.84
N LYS A 358 -1.78 10.98 -20.78
CA LYS A 358 -1.77 10.73 -22.23
C LYS A 358 -0.65 9.76 -22.63
N ALA A 359 0.56 9.97 -22.11
CA ALA A 359 1.70 9.10 -22.41
C ALA A 359 1.46 7.67 -21.89
N MET A 360 1.00 7.51 -20.66
CA MET A 360 0.68 6.20 -20.07
C MET A 360 -0.39 5.46 -20.84
N LYS A 361 -1.41 6.16 -21.32
CA LYS A 361 -2.44 5.55 -22.17
C LYS A 361 -1.85 5.00 -23.46
N ILE A 362 -1.00 5.76 -24.14
CA ILE A 362 -0.35 5.32 -25.38
C ILE A 362 0.53 4.10 -25.10
N VAL A 363 1.34 4.12 -24.05
CA VAL A 363 2.19 2.97 -23.67
C VAL A 363 1.37 1.72 -23.37
N ALA A 364 0.19 1.87 -22.75
CA ALA A 364 -0.69 0.74 -22.43
C ALA A 364 -1.41 0.17 -23.68
N ASP A 365 -1.82 1.05 -24.58
CA ASP A 365 -2.64 0.70 -25.76
C ASP A 365 -1.80 0.27 -26.96
N THR A 366 -0.50 0.57 -26.99
CA THR A 366 0.39 0.28 -28.11
C THR A 366 1.48 -0.72 -27.73
N ARG A 367 2.01 -1.44 -28.76
CA ARG A 367 3.22 -2.24 -28.57
C ARG A 367 4.40 -1.32 -28.26
N THR A 368 5.21 -1.67 -27.26
CA THR A 368 6.43 -0.92 -26.89
C THR A 368 7.33 -0.75 -28.12
N MET A 369 7.54 0.49 -28.53
CA MET A 369 8.40 0.83 -29.66
C MET A 369 9.86 0.93 -29.18
N PRO A 370 10.83 0.54 -30.01
CA PRO A 370 12.24 0.65 -29.66
C PRO A 370 12.66 2.12 -29.51
N VAL A 371 13.59 2.37 -28.61
CA VAL A 371 14.22 3.68 -28.47
C VAL A 371 15.06 3.96 -29.73
N PRO A 372 15.02 5.19 -30.31
CA PRO A 372 15.83 5.55 -31.47
C PRO A 372 17.32 5.20 -31.26
N ALA A 373 17.97 4.65 -32.28
CA ALA A 373 19.32 4.10 -32.16
C ALA A 373 20.35 5.12 -31.62
N HIS A 374 20.26 6.39 -32.03
CA HIS A 374 21.15 7.46 -31.57
C HIS A 374 20.97 7.84 -30.10
N LEU A 375 19.81 7.52 -29.47
CA LEU A 375 19.55 7.75 -28.03
C LEU A 375 19.90 6.55 -27.16
N GLN A 376 20.23 5.39 -27.76
CA GLN A 376 20.57 4.19 -27.00
C GLN A 376 21.94 4.33 -26.33
N ASP A 377 22.13 3.66 -25.19
CA ASP A 377 23.37 3.73 -24.42
C ASP A 377 24.56 3.19 -25.21
N ARG A 378 25.68 3.95 -25.22
CA ARG A 378 26.92 3.58 -25.88
C ARG A 378 28.07 3.21 -24.91
N HIS A 379 27.83 3.20 -23.60
CA HIS A 379 28.89 3.06 -22.59
C HIS A 379 29.32 1.59 -22.35
N TYR A 380 28.88 0.64 -23.16
CA TYR A 380 29.29 -0.76 -23.04
C TYR A 380 30.05 -1.26 -24.28
N LYS A 381 30.93 -2.28 -24.06
CA LYS A 381 31.72 -2.88 -25.13
C LYS A 381 30.81 -3.52 -26.20
N GLY A 382 30.91 -3.04 -27.43
CA GLY A 382 30.13 -3.54 -28.57
C GLY A 382 28.95 -2.67 -28.97
N ALA A 383 28.61 -1.61 -28.25
CA ALA A 383 27.54 -0.69 -28.59
C ALA A 383 27.69 -0.10 -30.00
N GLU A 384 28.90 0.29 -30.40
CA GLU A 384 29.21 0.77 -31.76
C GLU A 384 28.88 -0.23 -32.86
N LYS A 385 29.15 -1.54 -32.63
CA LYS A 385 28.83 -2.59 -33.61
C LYS A 385 27.34 -2.78 -33.83
N LEU A 386 26.53 -2.36 -32.84
CA LEU A 386 25.06 -2.39 -32.88
C LEU A 386 24.46 -1.06 -33.35
N GLY A 387 25.28 -0.07 -33.61
CA GLY A 387 24.83 1.27 -34.00
C GLY A 387 24.26 2.14 -32.89
N HIS A 388 24.45 1.73 -31.64
CA HIS A 388 23.88 2.44 -30.48
C HIS A 388 24.63 3.74 -30.20
N GLY A 389 23.89 4.83 -30.01
CA GLY A 389 24.42 6.16 -29.75
C GLY A 389 25.11 6.86 -30.93
N LEU A 390 25.08 6.23 -32.14
CA LEU A 390 25.66 6.87 -33.33
C LEU A 390 24.74 7.99 -33.82
N GLY A 391 25.36 9.16 -34.11
CA GLY A 391 24.64 10.32 -34.63
C GLY A 391 23.92 11.17 -33.56
N TYR A 392 24.06 10.85 -32.27
CA TYR A 392 23.52 11.69 -31.20
C TYR A 392 24.19 13.08 -31.23
N LYS A 393 23.37 14.13 -31.29
CA LYS A 393 23.81 15.51 -31.22
C LYS A 393 23.74 15.96 -29.78
N TYR A 394 24.90 16.30 -29.18
CA TYR A 394 24.94 16.77 -27.80
C TYR A 394 24.49 18.23 -27.72
N ALA A 395 23.34 18.48 -27.10
CA ALA A 395 22.67 19.79 -27.13
C ALA A 395 23.54 20.93 -26.59
N HIS A 396 24.44 20.68 -25.62
CA HIS A 396 25.35 21.70 -25.08
C HIS A 396 26.40 22.24 -26.08
N ASP A 397 26.63 21.54 -27.20
CA ASP A 397 27.54 21.99 -28.27
C ASP A 397 26.85 22.99 -29.23
N TYR A 398 25.56 23.28 -29.04
CA TYR A 398 24.75 24.11 -29.92
C TYR A 398 24.28 25.39 -29.20
N PRO A 399 23.97 26.49 -29.98
CA PRO A 399 23.43 27.70 -29.39
C PRO A 399 22.19 27.46 -28.53
N ASN A 400 22.05 28.17 -27.45
CA ASN A 400 20.97 28.04 -26.48
C ASN A 400 20.82 26.61 -25.90
N HIS A 401 21.86 25.75 -26.04
CA HIS A 401 21.83 24.33 -25.63
C HIS A 401 20.64 23.55 -26.23
N TYR A 402 20.28 23.89 -27.47
CA TYR A 402 19.18 23.28 -28.17
C TYR A 402 19.58 22.85 -29.59
N VAL A 403 19.17 21.69 -30.02
CA VAL A 403 19.36 21.19 -31.38
C VAL A 403 18.20 20.29 -31.77
N THR A 404 17.72 20.49 -32.99
CA THR A 404 16.66 19.64 -33.57
C THR A 404 17.17 18.24 -33.81
N GLN A 405 16.60 17.26 -33.11
CA GLN A 405 16.77 15.84 -33.34
C GLN A 405 15.55 15.08 -32.83
N GLN A 406 15.35 13.86 -33.32
CA GLN A 406 14.24 13.03 -32.89
C GLN A 406 14.53 12.44 -31.51
N TYR A 407 13.59 12.61 -30.57
CA TYR A 407 13.64 12.02 -29.22
C TYR A 407 12.59 10.93 -29.01
N LEU A 408 11.45 11.03 -29.67
CA LEU A 408 10.41 10.01 -29.59
C LEU A 408 10.68 8.83 -30.54
N PRO A 409 10.19 7.62 -30.25
CA PRO A 409 10.28 6.48 -31.15
C PRO A 409 9.71 6.76 -32.53
N ASP A 410 10.17 5.99 -33.52
CA ASP A 410 9.63 6.04 -34.88
C ASP A 410 8.11 5.83 -34.87
N GLY A 411 7.40 6.63 -35.65
CA GLY A 411 5.93 6.66 -35.71
C GLY A 411 5.26 7.49 -34.58
N MET A 412 6.04 8.11 -33.70
CA MET A 412 5.56 9.04 -32.69
C MET A 412 6.07 10.47 -32.93
N GLU A 413 6.70 10.72 -34.05
CA GLU A 413 7.24 12.04 -34.40
C GLU A 413 6.11 13.09 -34.39
N GLY A 414 6.36 14.22 -33.80
CA GLY A 414 5.37 15.30 -33.68
C GLY A 414 4.30 15.11 -32.60
N MET A 415 4.25 13.98 -31.87
CA MET A 415 3.37 13.86 -30.73
C MET A 415 3.77 14.83 -29.63
N ARG A 416 2.77 15.50 -29.05
CA ARG A 416 2.96 16.41 -27.94
C ARG A 416 2.24 15.87 -26.70
N PHE A 417 2.96 15.70 -25.61
CA PHE A 417 2.46 15.27 -24.31
C PHE A 417 2.34 16.43 -23.33
N TYR A 418 3.32 17.34 -23.33
CA TYR A 418 3.35 18.50 -22.48
C TYR A 418 3.16 19.78 -23.31
N GLU A 419 2.06 20.47 -23.05
CA GLU A 419 1.69 21.71 -23.73
C GLU A 419 1.46 22.78 -22.64
N PRO A 420 2.47 23.63 -22.34
CA PRO A 420 2.36 24.64 -21.30
C PRO A 420 1.17 25.58 -21.48
N SER A 421 0.45 25.84 -20.39
CA SER A 421 -0.67 26.79 -20.38
C SER A 421 -0.20 28.25 -20.42
N GLU A 422 -1.16 29.19 -20.43
CA GLU A 422 -0.93 30.63 -20.28
C GLU A 422 -0.81 31.07 -18.81
N ASN A 423 -1.01 30.15 -17.87
CA ASN A 423 -1.11 30.50 -16.46
C ASN A 423 0.25 30.49 -15.76
N GLY A 424 0.47 31.52 -14.95
CA GLY A 424 1.63 31.61 -14.07
C GLY A 424 2.98 31.45 -14.77
N TYR A 425 3.83 30.56 -14.22
CA TYR A 425 5.16 30.33 -14.75
C TYR A 425 5.17 29.57 -16.07
N GLU A 426 4.13 28.82 -16.40
CA GLU A 426 4.05 28.07 -17.67
C GLU A 426 4.07 28.99 -18.90
N LYS A 427 3.56 30.19 -18.78
CA LYS A 427 3.69 31.21 -19.84
C LYS A 427 5.18 31.47 -20.19
N LYS A 428 6.04 31.59 -19.17
CA LYS A 428 7.49 31.77 -19.39
C LYS A 428 8.15 30.52 -19.99
N ILE A 429 7.71 29.35 -19.58
CA ILE A 429 8.18 28.08 -20.15
C ILE A 429 7.82 28.03 -21.63
N ARG A 430 6.62 28.39 -22.00
CA ARG A 430 6.17 28.38 -23.39
C ARG A 430 6.96 29.39 -24.23
N GLU A 431 7.07 30.63 -23.76
CA GLU A 431 7.85 31.69 -24.43
C GLU A 431 9.31 31.25 -24.66
N HIS A 432 9.91 30.57 -23.67
CA HIS A 432 11.27 30.03 -23.80
C HIS A 432 11.34 28.90 -24.84
N MET A 433 10.39 27.93 -24.81
CA MET A 433 10.35 26.83 -25.78
C MET A 433 10.15 27.32 -27.21
N GLU A 434 9.32 28.33 -27.42
CA GLU A 434 9.10 28.95 -28.73
C GLU A 434 10.36 29.70 -29.20
N PHE A 435 11.01 30.41 -28.28
CA PHE A 435 12.27 31.11 -28.56
C PHE A 435 13.37 30.15 -29.06
N ILE A 436 13.66 29.08 -28.33
CA ILE A 436 14.76 28.17 -28.68
C ILE A 436 14.47 27.42 -30.00
N ARG A 437 13.21 27.08 -30.30
CA ARG A 437 12.81 26.45 -31.57
C ARG A 437 12.99 27.39 -32.75
N ARG A 438 12.55 28.65 -32.61
CA ARG A 438 12.73 29.66 -33.65
C ARG A 438 14.20 29.92 -33.96
N GLU A 439 15.05 30.06 -32.92
CA GLU A 439 16.49 30.26 -33.10
C GLU A 439 17.18 29.05 -33.75
N ALA A 440 16.64 27.85 -33.57
CA ALA A 440 17.12 26.62 -34.22
C ALA A 440 16.58 26.43 -35.66
N GLY A 441 15.74 27.36 -36.16
CA GLY A 441 15.19 27.34 -37.51
C GLY A 441 14.01 26.41 -37.70
N GLU A 442 13.36 25.96 -36.60
CA GLU A 442 12.08 25.27 -36.68
C GLU A 442 10.97 26.29 -36.99
N THR A 443 10.44 26.23 -38.20
CA THR A 443 9.18 26.92 -38.54
C THR A 443 8.01 26.11 -38.04
N GLU A 444 6.98 26.78 -37.48
CA GLU A 444 5.74 26.19 -36.99
C GLU A 444 5.05 25.24 -37.99
#